data_5da834868021d9dd6421ab2d185e811e
#
_entry.id   5da834868021d9dd6421ab2d185e811e
#
_cell.length_a   1.000
_cell.length_b   1.000
_cell.length_c   1.000
_cell.angle_alpha   90.00
_cell.angle_beta   90.00
_cell.angle_gamma   90.00
#
_symmetry.space_group_name_H-M   'P 1'
#
loop_
_entity.id
_entity.type
_entity.pdbx_description
1 polymer ?
#
loop_
_entity_poly.entity_id
_entity_poly.type
_entity_poly.pdbx_seq_one_letter_code
_entity_poly.pdbx_strand_id
1 'polypeptide(L)'
;NPEANETATKFLTKKIQETILDKDLVKKLIPDHYLGCKRPCSDTGYYDTFNRKNVMLVDSREEPIIRLSKDGIVSAKREYRLDSIIFATGFDAMTGSLDKIDIRGRNNLTLKEKWAAGPKTYLGLGTAGFPNFFIIAGPGSPSVLANMVVGIEQHVDWIGDCIRYLKDNDKNQIDPDPSAESEWVEHVNEVASRTLYTGC
;
A
#
# COMPACT_ATOMS: atom_id res chain seq x y z
N ASN A 1 -5.90 9.46 17.33
CA ASN A 1 -5.73 10.70 18.12
C ASN A 1 -4.37 11.31 17.80
N PRO A 2 -4.30 12.55 17.24
CA PRO A 2 -3.06 13.25 16.89
C PRO A 2 -2.07 13.40 18.04
N GLU A 3 -2.52 13.74 19.24
CA GLU A 3 -1.65 13.93 20.42
C GLU A 3 -0.95 12.64 20.84
N ALA A 4 -1.67 11.51 20.82
CA ALA A 4 -1.09 10.20 21.09
C ALA A 4 -0.05 9.82 20.04
N ASN A 5 -0.32 10.13 18.76
CA ASN A 5 0.61 9.91 17.67
C ASN A 5 1.86 10.78 17.80
N GLU A 6 1.69 12.05 18.18
CA GLU A 6 2.81 12.96 18.44
C GLU A 6 3.72 12.43 19.56
N THR A 7 3.15 11.92 20.65
CA THR A 7 3.92 11.33 21.75
C THR A 7 4.76 10.15 21.27
N ALA A 8 4.17 9.24 20.49
CA ALA A 8 4.87 8.10 19.94
C ALA A 8 5.95 8.52 18.91
N THR A 9 5.65 9.49 18.08
CA THR A 9 6.60 10.07 17.10
C THR A 9 7.80 10.71 17.82
N LYS A 10 7.57 11.47 18.89
CA LYS A 10 8.65 12.06 19.71
C LYS A 10 9.54 10.98 20.33
N PHE A 11 8.94 9.90 20.82
CA PHE A 11 9.70 8.76 21.36
C PHE A 11 10.61 8.12 20.30
N LEU A 12 10.07 7.82 19.11
CA LEU A 12 10.85 7.23 18.02
C LEU A 12 11.93 8.18 17.51
N THR A 13 11.60 9.45 17.32
CA THR A 13 12.57 10.50 16.94
C THR A 13 13.73 10.54 17.91
N LYS A 14 13.45 10.50 19.23
CA LYS A 14 14.49 10.47 20.26
C LYS A 14 15.38 9.22 20.12
N LYS A 15 14.78 8.05 19.86
CA LYS A 15 15.55 6.81 19.65
C LYS A 15 16.47 6.88 18.42
N ILE A 16 16.00 7.45 17.32
CA ILE A 16 16.82 7.68 16.12
C ILE A 16 17.99 8.62 16.45
N GLN A 17 17.71 9.72 17.17
CA GLN A 17 18.72 10.71 17.58
C GLN A 17 19.76 10.15 18.54
N GLU A 18 19.37 9.21 19.41
CA GLU A 18 20.29 8.53 20.34
C GLU A 18 21.18 7.51 19.60
N THR A 19 20.69 6.92 18.50
CA THR A 19 21.39 5.86 17.76
C THR A 19 22.34 6.43 16.72
N ILE A 20 21.94 7.45 15.95
CA ILE A 20 22.73 7.99 14.83
C ILE A 20 23.61 9.13 15.32
N LEU A 21 24.91 9.02 15.05
CA LEU A 21 25.91 10.00 15.50
C LEU A 21 25.90 11.28 14.67
N ASP A 22 25.64 11.18 13.37
CA ASP A 22 25.60 12.31 12.45
C ASP A 22 24.23 12.99 12.48
N LYS A 23 24.20 14.25 12.91
CA LYS A 23 22.98 15.05 13.06
C LYS A 23 22.30 15.37 11.71
N ASP A 24 23.03 15.42 10.61
CA ASP A 24 22.45 15.70 9.31
C ASP A 24 21.80 14.43 8.73
N LEU A 25 22.37 13.25 8.97
CA LEU A 25 21.71 11.98 8.68
C LEU A 25 20.43 11.78 9.52
N VAL A 26 20.45 12.16 10.78
CA VAL A 26 19.25 12.13 11.63
C VAL A 26 18.09 12.87 10.99
N LYS A 27 18.31 14.09 10.50
CA LYS A 27 17.26 14.89 9.84
C LYS A 27 16.64 14.20 8.61
N LYS A 28 17.46 13.48 7.84
CA LYS A 28 17.03 12.75 6.64
C LYS A 28 16.32 11.43 6.96
N LEU A 29 16.59 10.83 8.09
CA LEU A 29 16.08 9.52 8.51
C LEU A 29 14.87 9.58 9.42
N ILE A 30 14.56 10.75 10.01
CA ILE A 30 13.31 10.95 10.74
C ILE A 30 12.14 10.94 9.74
N PRO A 31 11.14 10.07 9.91
CA PRO A 31 9.95 10.07 9.06
C PRO A 31 9.21 11.41 9.08
N ASP A 32 8.78 11.87 7.93
CA ASP A 32 8.02 13.10 7.70
C ASP A 32 6.49 12.89 7.64
N HIS A 33 6.03 11.75 8.08
CA HIS A 33 4.62 11.35 8.10
C HIS A 33 4.19 10.86 9.49
N TYR A 34 2.88 10.82 9.74
CA TYR A 34 2.36 10.26 10.99
C TYR A 34 2.80 8.81 11.17
N LEU A 35 3.13 8.45 12.40
CA LEU A 35 3.40 7.06 12.76
C LEU A 35 2.17 6.20 12.48
N GLY A 36 2.34 5.12 11.73
CA GLY A 36 1.27 4.24 11.32
C GLY A 36 0.72 4.49 9.90
N CYS A 37 1.06 5.63 9.26
CA CYS A 37 0.77 5.84 7.84
C CYS A 37 1.44 4.79 6.95
N LYS A 38 2.62 4.39 7.34
CA LYS A 38 3.32 3.21 6.80
C LYS A 38 3.46 2.19 7.90
N ARG A 39 3.46 0.92 7.54
CA ARG A 39 3.58 -0.17 8.52
C ARG A 39 4.91 -0.04 9.28
N PRO A 40 4.88 0.10 10.63
CA PRO A 40 6.10 0.09 11.42
C PRO A 40 6.81 -1.25 11.28
N CYS A 41 8.09 -1.22 10.92
CA CYS A 41 8.92 -2.40 10.84
C CYS A 41 9.67 -2.60 12.17
N SER A 42 9.78 -3.85 12.62
CA SER A 42 10.72 -4.19 13.68
C SER A 42 12.13 -4.05 13.15
N ASP A 43 13.01 -3.43 13.93
CA ASP A 43 14.39 -3.15 13.54
C ASP A 43 15.39 -3.90 14.43
N THR A 44 16.47 -4.38 13.82
CA THR A 44 17.63 -4.93 14.52
C THR A 44 18.89 -4.32 13.91
N GLY A 45 19.23 -3.09 14.34
CA GLY A 45 20.45 -2.40 13.94
C GLY A 45 20.38 -1.67 12.58
N TYR A 46 19.18 -1.39 12.06
CA TYR A 46 19.02 -0.60 10.84
C TYR A 46 19.64 0.80 10.99
N TYR A 47 19.28 1.53 12.02
CA TYR A 47 19.81 2.88 12.28
C TYR A 47 21.30 2.86 12.65
N ASP A 48 21.78 1.85 13.37
CA ASP A 48 23.20 1.68 13.69
C ASP A 48 24.06 1.51 12.43
N THR A 49 23.48 0.98 11.37
CA THR A 49 24.18 0.78 10.09
C THR A 49 24.71 2.09 9.51
N PHE A 50 23.99 3.21 9.71
CA PHE A 50 24.39 4.52 9.22
C PHE A 50 25.60 5.13 9.92
N ASN A 51 26.03 4.57 11.04
CA ASN A 51 27.26 4.97 11.73
C ASN A 51 28.52 4.30 11.12
N ARG A 52 28.36 3.38 10.19
CA ARG A 52 29.47 2.67 9.56
C ARG A 52 30.11 3.53 8.47
N LYS A 53 31.45 3.56 8.40
CA LYS A 53 32.20 4.33 7.40
C LYS A 53 31.97 3.88 5.94
N ASN A 54 31.54 2.63 5.75
CA ASN A 54 31.27 2.06 4.44
C ASN A 54 29.78 2.15 4.03
N VAL A 55 28.96 2.86 4.77
CA VAL A 55 27.55 3.09 4.46
C VAL A 55 27.34 4.56 4.16
N MET A 56 26.67 4.84 3.05
CA MET A 56 26.35 6.19 2.60
C MET A 56 24.85 6.28 2.30
N LEU A 57 24.17 7.26 2.89
CA LEU A 57 22.81 7.62 2.53
C LEU A 57 22.82 8.67 1.41
N VAL A 58 22.11 8.39 0.34
CA VAL A 58 21.84 9.36 -0.74
C VAL A 58 20.36 9.67 -0.76
N ASP A 59 19.99 10.91 -0.51
CA ASP A 59 18.61 11.38 -0.62
C ASP A 59 18.29 11.66 -2.09
N SER A 60 17.44 10.83 -2.69
CA SER A 60 17.05 10.98 -4.09
C SER A 60 16.25 12.25 -4.39
N ARG A 61 15.71 12.93 -3.38
CA ARG A 61 15.07 14.27 -3.52
C ARG A 61 16.10 15.37 -3.77
N GLU A 62 17.28 15.25 -3.13
CA GLU A 62 18.40 16.21 -3.27
C GLU A 62 19.37 15.82 -4.39
N GLU A 63 19.43 14.54 -4.69
CA GLU A 63 20.34 13.94 -5.67
C GLU A 63 19.60 12.86 -6.49
N PRO A 64 18.74 13.26 -7.45
CA PRO A 64 17.96 12.33 -8.26
C PRO A 64 18.85 11.37 -9.07
N ILE A 65 18.39 10.12 -9.19
CA ILE A 65 18.97 9.15 -10.11
C ILE A 65 18.58 9.52 -11.53
N ILE A 66 19.57 9.69 -12.41
CA ILE A 66 19.36 10.08 -13.81
C ILE A 66 19.30 8.83 -14.71
N ARG A 67 20.22 7.89 -14.51
CA ARG A 67 20.29 6.66 -15.30
C ARG A 67 21.16 5.61 -14.63
N LEU A 68 21.05 4.38 -15.11
CA LEU A 68 22.03 3.33 -14.85
C LEU A 68 23.15 3.43 -15.89
N SER A 69 24.37 3.10 -15.46
CA SER A 69 25.52 2.87 -16.34
C SER A 69 25.96 1.41 -16.28
N LYS A 70 26.92 1.04 -17.09
CA LYS A 70 27.53 -0.30 -17.01
C LYS A 70 28.28 -0.55 -15.70
N ASP A 71 28.70 0.52 -15.04
CA ASP A 71 29.53 0.48 -13.84
C ASP A 71 28.75 0.87 -12.55
N GLY A 72 27.44 1.21 -12.67
CA GLY A 72 26.65 1.56 -11.48
C GLY A 72 25.50 2.54 -11.73
N ILE A 73 25.34 3.53 -10.85
CA ILE A 73 24.26 4.53 -10.87
C ILE A 73 24.84 5.93 -11.12
N VAL A 74 24.25 6.64 -12.08
CA VAL A 74 24.55 8.06 -12.34
C VAL A 74 23.43 8.90 -11.73
N SER A 75 23.80 9.72 -10.75
CA SER A 75 22.93 10.73 -10.16
C SER A 75 23.12 12.10 -10.83
N ALA A 76 22.33 13.07 -10.41
CA ALA A 76 22.51 14.46 -10.83
C ALA A 76 23.86 15.08 -10.40
N LYS A 77 24.53 14.52 -9.40
CA LYS A 77 25.78 15.06 -8.86
C LYS A 77 27.02 14.26 -9.24
N ARG A 78 26.90 12.92 -9.36
CA ARG A 78 28.05 12.04 -9.59
C ARG A 78 27.64 10.65 -10.06
N GLU A 79 28.64 9.85 -10.42
CA GLU A 79 28.50 8.42 -10.67
C GLU A 79 28.94 7.61 -9.44
N TYR A 80 28.11 6.63 -9.06
CA TYR A 80 28.40 5.63 -8.02
C TYR A 80 28.75 4.34 -8.69
N ARG A 81 30.00 3.90 -8.56
CA ARG A 81 30.46 2.59 -9.05
C ARG A 81 30.01 1.53 -8.06
N LEU A 82 29.36 0.50 -8.56
CA LEU A 82 28.71 -0.54 -7.75
C LEU A 82 28.90 -1.91 -8.41
N ASP A 83 29.17 -2.92 -7.60
CA ASP A 83 29.24 -4.30 -8.05
C ASP A 83 27.82 -4.92 -8.18
N SER A 84 26.88 -4.43 -7.40
CA SER A 84 25.50 -4.92 -7.37
C SER A 84 24.51 -3.78 -7.07
N ILE A 85 23.32 -3.86 -7.66
CA ILE A 85 22.20 -2.96 -7.41
C ILE A 85 20.99 -3.78 -7.00
N ILE A 86 20.41 -3.45 -5.85
CA ILE A 86 19.15 -4.05 -5.38
C ILE A 86 18.00 -3.07 -5.60
N PHE A 87 17.07 -3.44 -6.47
CA PHE A 87 15.86 -2.66 -6.71
C PHE A 87 14.81 -3.02 -5.66
N ALA A 88 14.61 -2.13 -4.69
CA ALA A 88 13.57 -2.25 -3.68
C ALA A 88 12.55 -1.10 -3.86
N THR A 89 12.10 -0.89 -5.09
CA THR A 89 11.28 0.25 -5.51
C THR A 89 9.79 0.11 -5.13
N GLY A 90 9.41 -1.03 -4.55
CA GLY A 90 8.04 -1.30 -4.13
C GLY A 90 7.15 -1.80 -5.27
N PHE A 91 5.86 -1.83 -5.00
CA PHE A 91 4.82 -2.27 -5.92
C PHE A 91 3.84 -1.12 -6.21
N ASP A 92 3.15 -1.19 -7.35
CA ASP A 92 1.97 -0.37 -7.60
C ASP A 92 0.86 -0.82 -6.64
N ALA A 93 0.70 -0.08 -5.54
CA ALA A 93 -0.26 -0.41 -4.50
C ALA A 93 -1.71 -0.23 -4.96
N MET A 94 -2.63 -0.79 -4.20
CA MET A 94 -4.09 -0.66 -4.34
C MET A 94 -4.62 -1.20 -5.68
N THR A 95 -4.68 -0.39 -6.72
CA THR A 95 -5.30 -0.72 -8.00
C THR A 95 -4.30 -1.05 -9.10
N GLY A 96 -3.03 -0.67 -8.94
CA GLY A 96 -2.04 -0.65 -10.02
C GLY A 96 -1.78 -1.99 -10.72
N SER A 97 -1.97 -3.11 -10.03
CA SER A 97 -1.89 -4.44 -10.65
C SER A 97 -3.11 -4.76 -11.50
N LEU A 98 -4.33 -4.38 -11.02
CA LEU A 98 -5.59 -4.62 -11.71
C LEU A 98 -5.77 -3.68 -12.91
N ASP A 99 -5.30 -2.43 -12.80
CA ASP A 99 -5.36 -1.44 -13.88
C ASP A 99 -4.50 -1.81 -15.11
N LYS A 100 -3.56 -2.75 -14.95
CA LYS A 100 -2.72 -3.28 -16.04
C LYS A 100 -3.37 -4.45 -16.78
N ILE A 101 -4.48 -4.98 -16.29
CA ILE A 101 -5.22 -6.08 -16.88
C ILE A 101 -6.46 -5.50 -17.59
N ASP A 102 -6.74 -5.92 -18.79
CA ASP A 102 -7.96 -5.53 -19.52
C ASP A 102 -9.16 -6.31 -18.98
N ILE A 103 -9.68 -5.89 -17.82
CA ILE A 103 -10.85 -6.48 -17.17
C ILE A 103 -12.08 -5.71 -17.63
N ARG A 104 -13.04 -6.42 -18.22
CA ARG A 104 -14.27 -5.85 -18.79
C ARG A 104 -15.50 -6.44 -18.16
N GLY A 105 -16.40 -5.56 -17.74
CA GLY A 105 -17.71 -5.88 -17.20
C GLY A 105 -18.83 -5.73 -18.22
N ARG A 106 -20.04 -5.46 -17.71
CA ARG A 106 -21.23 -5.22 -18.54
C ARG A 106 -21.01 -4.03 -19.47
N ASN A 107 -21.60 -4.09 -20.66
CA ASN A 107 -21.51 -3.05 -21.68
C ASN A 107 -20.06 -2.70 -22.09
N ASN A 108 -19.16 -3.66 -21.96
CA ASN A 108 -17.73 -3.50 -22.28
C ASN A 108 -17.00 -2.42 -21.44
N LEU A 109 -17.57 -2.02 -20.30
CA LEU A 109 -16.95 -1.09 -19.36
C LEU A 109 -15.67 -1.71 -18.78
N THR A 110 -14.55 -1.01 -18.88
CA THR A 110 -13.30 -1.48 -18.28
C THR A 110 -13.26 -1.17 -16.78
N LEU A 111 -12.57 -2.01 -16.00
CA LEU A 111 -12.36 -1.77 -14.58
C LEU A 111 -11.64 -0.44 -14.32
N LYS A 112 -10.69 -0.11 -15.17
CA LYS A 112 -9.96 1.15 -15.16
C LYS A 112 -10.86 2.38 -15.33
N GLU A 113 -11.83 2.31 -16.23
CA GLU A 113 -12.84 3.37 -16.41
C GLU A 113 -13.77 3.45 -15.20
N LYS A 114 -14.24 2.31 -14.68
CA LYS A 114 -15.10 2.24 -13.48
C LYS A 114 -14.40 2.86 -12.27
N TRP A 115 -13.09 2.68 -12.13
CA TRP A 115 -12.30 3.15 -11.00
C TRP A 115 -11.52 4.44 -11.27
N ALA A 116 -11.80 5.16 -12.35
CA ALA A 116 -11.08 6.39 -12.71
C ALA A 116 -11.12 7.48 -11.62
N ALA A 117 -12.20 7.53 -10.83
CA ALA A 117 -12.35 8.45 -9.69
C ALA A 117 -11.95 7.81 -8.33
N GLY A 118 -11.32 6.65 -8.37
CA GLY A 118 -10.99 5.85 -7.20
C GLY A 118 -11.70 4.49 -7.20
N PRO A 119 -11.14 3.48 -6.51
CA PRO A 119 -11.71 2.15 -6.51
C PRO A 119 -13.05 2.11 -5.77
N LYS A 120 -14.02 1.43 -6.38
CA LYS A 120 -15.31 1.14 -5.79
C LYS A 120 -15.52 -0.36 -5.75
N THR A 121 -15.73 -0.90 -4.58
CA THR A 121 -15.98 -2.32 -4.37
C THR A 121 -17.06 -2.53 -3.33
N TYR A 122 -17.69 -3.71 -3.37
CA TYR A 122 -18.50 -4.20 -2.28
C TYR A 122 -17.68 -5.17 -1.43
N LEU A 123 -17.47 -4.86 -0.16
CA LEU A 123 -16.69 -5.63 0.83
C LEU A 123 -15.20 -5.85 0.45
N GLY A 124 -14.69 -5.18 -0.59
CA GLY A 124 -13.38 -5.49 -1.15
C GLY A 124 -13.34 -6.80 -1.93
N LEU A 125 -14.48 -7.40 -2.24
CA LEU A 125 -14.62 -8.72 -2.86
C LEU A 125 -15.14 -8.68 -4.28
N GLY A 126 -15.89 -7.66 -4.66
CA GLY A 126 -16.43 -7.51 -6.01
C GLY A 126 -16.73 -6.06 -6.33
N THR A 127 -17.05 -5.79 -7.58
CA THR A 127 -17.44 -4.46 -8.05
C THR A 127 -18.65 -4.53 -8.97
N ALA A 128 -19.61 -3.64 -8.78
CA ALA A 128 -20.86 -3.62 -9.50
C ALA A 128 -20.67 -3.43 -11.00
N GLY A 129 -21.36 -4.24 -11.79
CA GLY A 129 -21.25 -4.28 -13.24
C GLY A 129 -20.17 -5.24 -13.77
N PHE A 130 -19.49 -5.99 -12.89
CA PHE A 130 -18.50 -7.01 -13.25
C PHE A 130 -18.93 -8.37 -12.68
N PRO A 131 -19.91 -9.01 -13.29
CA PRO A 131 -20.46 -10.25 -12.76
C PRO A 131 -19.42 -11.37 -12.72
N ASN A 132 -19.50 -12.19 -11.66
CA ASN A 132 -18.58 -13.31 -11.41
C ASN A 132 -17.10 -12.90 -11.26
N PHE A 133 -16.83 -11.63 -11.05
CA PHE A 133 -15.50 -11.11 -10.80
C PHE A 133 -15.29 -10.95 -9.32
N PHE A 134 -14.36 -11.71 -8.76
CA PHE A 134 -13.98 -11.65 -7.35
C PHE A 134 -12.57 -11.12 -7.18
N ILE A 135 -12.36 -10.35 -6.13
CA ILE A 135 -11.08 -9.77 -5.75
C ILE A 135 -10.76 -10.26 -4.33
N ILE A 136 -9.56 -10.79 -4.12
CA ILE A 136 -9.10 -11.16 -2.78
C ILE A 136 -8.29 -9.99 -2.22
N ALA A 137 -8.64 -9.55 -1.01
CA ALA A 137 -8.02 -8.41 -0.33
C ALA A 137 -8.03 -7.13 -1.20
N GLY A 138 -9.14 -6.91 -1.91
CA GLY A 138 -9.34 -5.73 -2.76
C GLY A 138 -9.50 -4.43 -1.97
N PRO A 139 -9.54 -3.29 -2.67
CA PRO A 139 -9.78 -1.98 -2.07
C PRO A 139 -11.06 -1.99 -1.22
N GLY A 140 -11.02 -1.34 -0.04
CA GLY A 140 -12.16 -1.29 0.88
C GLY A 140 -12.37 -2.55 1.73
N SER A 141 -11.48 -3.54 1.64
CA SER A 141 -11.38 -4.65 2.59
C SER A 141 -10.48 -4.31 3.78
N PRO A 142 -10.42 -5.15 4.84
CA PRO A 142 -9.42 -5.00 5.89
C PRO A 142 -8.01 -4.87 5.32
N SER A 143 -7.31 -3.81 5.73
CA SER A 143 -6.07 -3.37 5.08
C SER A 143 -4.83 -3.93 5.79
N VAL A 144 -3.69 -3.41 5.40
CA VAL A 144 -2.34 -3.75 5.89
C VAL A 144 -2.15 -3.68 7.41
N LEU A 145 -3.06 -3.13 8.17
CA LEU A 145 -3.04 -3.15 9.65
C LEU A 145 -3.61 -4.45 10.24
N ALA A 146 -4.32 -5.24 9.44
CA ALA A 146 -4.82 -6.55 9.82
C ALA A 146 -3.82 -7.66 9.43
N ASN A 147 -4.04 -8.87 9.96
CA ASN A 147 -3.34 -10.04 9.46
C ASN A 147 -3.92 -10.40 8.08
N MET A 148 -3.17 -10.11 7.03
CA MET A 148 -3.63 -10.31 5.64
C MET A 148 -3.96 -11.77 5.33
N VAL A 149 -3.22 -12.72 5.88
CA VAL A 149 -3.47 -14.17 5.63
C VAL A 149 -4.84 -14.57 6.14
N VAL A 150 -5.19 -14.16 7.36
CA VAL A 150 -6.52 -14.45 7.95
C VAL A 150 -7.63 -13.79 7.12
N GLY A 151 -7.43 -12.55 6.68
CA GLY A 151 -8.38 -11.87 5.79
C GLY A 151 -8.54 -12.57 4.43
N ILE A 152 -7.45 -13.06 3.86
CA ILE A 152 -7.46 -13.81 2.60
C ILE A 152 -8.23 -15.13 2.77
N GLU A 153 -7.99 -15.89 3.84
CA GLU A 153 -8.71 -17.12 4.13
C GLU A 153 -10.23 -16.88 4.23
N GLN A 154 -10.64 -15.86 4.98
CA GLN A 154 -12.04 -15.47 5.10
C GLN A 154 -12.65 -15.07 3.73
N HIS A 155 -11.92 -14.36 2.88
CA HIS A 155 -12.38 -14.01 1.54
C HIS A 155 -12.55 -15.26 0.66
N VAL A 156 -11.61 -16.19 0.73
CA VAL A 156 -11.66 -17.44 -0.04
C VAL A 156 -12.86 -18.29 0.39
N ASP A 157 -13.11 -18.43 1.69
CA ASP A 157 -14.27 -19.16 2.22
C ASP A 157 -15.58 -18.52 1.75
N TRP A 158 -15.70 -17.19 1.86
CA TRP A 158 -16.87 -16.45 1.42
C TRP A 158 -17.13 -16.63 -0.09
N ILE A 159 -16.09 -16.52 -0.93
CA ILE A 159 -16.19 -16.72 -2.39
C ILE A 159 -16.61 -18.17 -2.68
N GLY A 160 -16.03 -19.14 -1.97
CA GLY A 160 -16.37 -20.55 -2.08
C GLY A 160 -17.84 -20.81 -1.76
N ASP A 161 -18.37 -20.18 -0.71
CA ASP A 161 -19.78 -20.28 -0.33
C ASP A 161 -20.70 -19.60 -1.36
N CYS A 162 -20.31 -18.47 -1.92
CA CYS A 162 -21.04 -17.83 -3.02
C CYS A 162 -21.14 -18.75 -4.25
N ILE A 163 -20.03 -19.36 -4.66
CA ILE A 163 -20.00 -20.28 -5.81
C ILE A 163 -20.88 -21.50 -5.53
N ARG A 164 -20.83 -22.06 -4.32
CA ARG A 164 -21.70 -23.17 -3.90
C ARG A 164 -23.17 -22.77 -3.95
N TYR A 165 -23.52 -21.60 -3.38
CA TYR A 165 -24.87 -21.07 -3.41
C TYR A 165 -25.40 -20.92 -4.84
N LEU A 166 -24.60 -20.40 -5.76
CA LEU A 166 -24.99 -20.27 -7.19
C LEU A 166 -25.32 -21.64 -7.78
N LYS A 167 -24.45 -22.63 -7.54
CA LYS A 167 -24.64 -24.00 -8.02
C LYS A 167 -25.90 -24.65 -7.44
N ASP A 168 -26.11 -24.54 -6.15
CA ASP A 168 -27.22 -25.18 -5.44
C ASP A 168 -28.58 -24.56 -5.77
N ASN A 169 -28.60 -23.34 -6.30
CA ASN A 169 -29.80 -22.61 -6.70
C ASN A 169 -29.96 -22.41 -8.22
N ASP A 170 -29.22 -23.19 -9.02
CA ASP A 170 -29.23 -23.08 -10.48
C ASP A 170 -29.02 -21.66 -10.99
N LYS A 171 -28.17 -20.90 -10.29
CA LYS A 171 -27.72 -19.55 -10.69
C LYS A 171 -26.37 -19.65 -11.36
N ASN A 172 -26.17 -18.81 -12.36
CA ASN A 172 -24.91 -18.76 -13.13
C ASN A 172 -24.20 -17.42 -12.99
N GLN A 173 -24.75 -16.47 -12.23
CA GLN A 173 -24.23 -15.12 -12.13
C GLN A 173 -24.49 -14.51 -10.77
N ILE A 174 -23.48 -13.83 -10.23
CA ILE A 174 -23.54 -12.95 -9.07
C ILE A 174 -22.89 -11.62 -9.46
N ASP A 175 -23.48 -10.53 -9.01
CA ASP A 175 -23.01 -9.17 -9.30
C ASP A 175 -23.39 -8.32 -8.08
N PRO A 176 -22.49 -7.55 -7.49
CA PRO A 176 -22.84 -6.63 -6.41
C PRO A 176 -23.91 -5.64 -6.85
N ASP A 177 -24.86 -5.38 -5.96
CA ASP A 177 -25.83 -4.31 -6.16
C ASP A 177 -25.13 -2.94 -6.12
N PRO A 178 -25.38 -2.03 -7.09
CA PRO A 178 -24.74 -0.71 -7.14
C PRO A 178 -24.99 0.17 -5.91
N SER A 179 -26.18 0.05 -5.27
CA SER A 179 -26.49 0.82 -4.05
C SER A 179 -25.70 0.25 -2.85
N ALA A 180 -25.65 -1.07 -2.71
CA ALA A 180 -24.87 -1.72 -1.67
C ALA A 180 -23.36 -1.45 -1.82
N GLU A 181 -22.83 -1.42 -3.06
CA GLU A 181 -21.46 -0.99 -3.32
C GLU A 181 -21.22 0.45 -2.84
N SER A 182 -22.15 1.36 -3.17
CA SER A 182 -22.01 2.78 -2.82
C SER A 182 -22.08 3.01 -1.30
N GLU A 183 -23.01 2.35 -0.62
CA GLU A 183 -23.14 2.40 0.83
C GLU A 183 -21.90 1.84 1.54
N TRP A 184 -21.33 0.75 1.00
CA TRP A 184 -20.08 0.20 1.54
C TRP A 184 -18.90 1.17 1.37
N VAL A 185 -18.75 1.81 0.21
CA VAL A 185 -17.70 2.80 -0.04
C VAL A 185 -17.86 4.01 0.90
N GLU A 186 -19.06 4.48 1.11
CA GLU A 186 -19.36 5.57 2.05
C GLU A 186 -19.00 5.17 3.49
N HIS A 187 -19.38 3.97 3.93
CA HIS A 187 -19.02 3.44 5.24
C HIS A 187 -17.51 3.35 5.44
N VAL A 188 -16.76 2.82 4.45
CA VAL A 188 -15.29 2.75 4.50
C VAL A 188 -14.68 4.14 4.63
N ASN A 189 -15.16 5.12 3.87
CA ASN A 189 -14.68 6.50 3.94
C ASN A 189 -15.00 7.15 5.30
N GLU A 190 -16.18 6.91 5.85
CA GLU A 190 -16.54 7.39 7.18
C GLU A 190 -15.63 6.82 8.26
N VAL A 191 -15.38 5.51 8.24
CA VAL A 191 -14.45 4.86 9.18
C VAL A 191 -13.04 5.41 9.02
N ALA A 192 -12.55 5.55 7.79
CA ALA A 192 -11.22 6.11 7.50
C ALA A 192 -11.08 7.55 8.01
N SER A 193 -12.13 8.38 7.90
CA SER A 193 -12.12 9.78 8.35
C SER A 193 -11.90 9.94 9.87
N ARG A 194 -12.19 8.90 10.64
CA ARG A 194 -11.97 8.86 12.11
C ARG A 194 -10.53 8.46 12.47
N THR A 195 -9.71 8.17 11.49
CA THR A 195 -8.31 7.76 11.66
C THR A 195 -7.35 8.83 11.16
N LEU A 196 -6.03 8.60 11.31
CA LEU A 196 -5.00 9.48 10.75
C LEU A 196 -4.73 9.19 9.25
N TYR A 197 -5.36 8.17 8.67
CA TYR A 197 -5.12 7.78 7.28
C TYR A 197 -5.46 8.86 6.25
N THR A 198 -6.44 9.71 6.54
CA THR A 198 -6.79 10.83 5.65
C THR A 198 -5.70 11.91 5.59
N GLY A 199 -4.73 11.89 6.52
CA GLY A 199 -3.57 12.77 6.55
C GLY A 199 -2.27 12.09 6.10
N CYS A 200 -2.37 10.86 5.60
CA CYS A 200 -1.26 10.10 5.04
C CYS A 200 -1.18 10.33 3.53
#